data_7626ef9a66cafbd7e4fb51070f304a13
#
_entry.id   7626ef9a66cafbd7e4fb51070f304a13
#
_cell.length_a   1.000
_cell.length_b   1.000
_cell.length_c   1.000
_cell.angle_alpha   90.00
_cell.angle_beta   90.00
_cell.angle_gamma   90.00
#
_symmetry.space_group_name_H-M   'P 1'
#
loop_
_entity.id
_entity.type
_entity.pdbx_description
1 polymer ?
#
loop_
_entity_poly.entity_id
_entity_poly.type
_entity_poly.pdbx_seq_one_letter_code
_entity_poly.pdbx_strand_id
1 'polypeptide(L)'
;MVRDYLDRALLDLSTLYRDVLLVQSGSNDSLINEDLKSEISKLASTEGPPRTLKKIEAILKTRSNLAQNAAPLLLIEALMCELR
;
A
#
# COMPACT_ATOMS: atom_id res chain seq x y z
N MET A 1 4.13 -14.70 14.64
CA MET A 1 4.73 -15.39 13.49
C MET A 1 5.08 -14.39 12.42
N VAL A 2 6.19 -14.60 11.74
CA VAL A 2 6.68 -13.65 10.73
C VAL A 2 5.65 -13.40 9.63
N ARG A 3 4.99 -14.46 9.17
CA ARG A 3 4.01 -14.35 8.10
C ARG A 3 2.83 -13.45 8.48
N ASP A 4 2.31 -13.61 9.70
CA ASP A 4 1.19 -12.80 10.17
C ASP A 4 1.60 -11.33 10.33
N TYR A 5 2.81 -11.12 10.81
CA TYR A 5 3.35 -9.78 10.94
C TYR A 5 3.47 -9.09 9.58
N LEU A 6 4.01 -9.80 8.58
CA LEU A 6 4.14 -9.25 7.24
C LEU A 6 2.80 -8.99 6.59
N ASP A 7 1.82 -9.88 6.77
CA ASP A 7 0.49 -9.68 6.23
C ASP A 7 -0.15 -8.40 6.81
N ARG A 8 0.01 -8.21 8.11
CA ARG A 8 -0.50 -7.01 8.77
C ARG A 8 0.18 -5.74 8.27
N ALA A 9 1.50 -5.79 8.10
CA ALA A 9 2.25 -4.66 7.58
C ALA A 9 1.80 -4.30 6.16
N LEU A 10 1.55 -5.31 5.32
CA LEU A 10 1.06 -5.08 3.98
C LEU A 10 -0.35 -4.50 3.96
N LEU A 11 -1.20 -4.95 4.89
CA LEU A 11 -2.54 -4.40 5.02
C LEU A 11 -2.46 -2.92 5.40
N ASP A 12 -1.64 -2.57 6.37
CA ASP A 12 -1.46 -1.19 6.79
C ASP A 12 -0.94 -0.32 5.64
N LEU A 13 -0.01 -0.86 4.86
CA LEU A 13 0.52 -0.15 3.70
C LEU A 13 -0.56 0.06 2.64
N SER A 14 -1.43 -0.93 2.43
CA SER A 14 -2.52 -0.79 1.47
C SER A 14 -3.52 0.27 1.88
N THR A 15 -3.80 0.41 3.18
CA THR A 15 -4.69 1.47 3.67
C THR A 15 -4.08 2.84 3.48
N LEU A 16 -2.76 2.95 3.65
CA LEU A 16 -2.05 4.21 3.40
C LEU A 16 -2.19 4.64 1.94
N TYR A 17 -1.94 3.75 1.00
CA TYR A 17 -2.07 4.07 -0.42
C TYR A 17 -3.52 4.31 -0.83
N ARG A 18 -4.47 3.64 -0.17
CA ARG A 18 -5.88 3.92 -0.38
C ARG A 18 -6.21 5.36 -0.02
N ASP A 19 -5.69 5.83 1.11
CA ASP A 19 -5.87 7.21 1.54
C ASP A 19 -5.23 8.19 0.54
N VAL A 20 -4.06 7.83 -0.01
CA VAL A 20 -3.42 8.63 -1.05
C VAL A 20 -4.34 8.75 -2.26
N LEU A 21 -4.96 7.65 -2.67
CA LEU A 21 -5.87 7.65 -3.80
C LEU A 21 -7.11 8.50 -3.54
N LEU A 22 -7.65 8.47 -2.33
CA LEU A 22 -8.78 9.32 -1.94
C LEU A 22 -8.43 10.79 -2.07
N VAL A 23 -7.26 11.19 -1.61
CA VAL A 23 -6.80 12.58 -1.73
C VAL A 23 -6.64 12.95 -3.19
N GLN A 24 -6.06 12.08 -4.01
CA GLN A 24 -5.85 12.34 -5.43
C GLN A 24 -7.17 12.48 -6.19
N SER A 25 -8.20 11.78 -5.76
CA SER A 25 -9.52 11.85 -6.41
C SER A 25 -10.35 13.06 -5.95
N GLY A 26 -9.86 13.81 -4.98
CA GLY A 26 -10.59 14.96 -4.45
C GLY A 26 -11.74 14.59 -3.54
N SER A 27 -11.74 13.38 -3.00
CA SER A 27 -12.80 12.93 -2.09
C SER A 27 -12.75 13.68 -0.78
N ASN A 28 -13.93 13.96 -0.20
CA ASN A 28 -14.05 14.56 1.11
C ASN A 28 -14.22 13.53 2.21
N ASP A 29 -14.11 12.23 1.87
CA ASP A 29 -14.23 11.18 2.85
C ASP A 29 -13.08 11.22 3.86
N SER A 30 -13.37 10.76 5.08
CA SER A 30 -12.36 10.69 6.13
C SER A 30 -11.26 9.69 5.77
N LEU A 31 -10.02 10.07 6.05
CA LEU A 31 -8.88 9.20 5.83
C LEU A 31 -8.82 8.14 6.93
N ILE A 32 -8.38 6.93 6.57
CA ILE A 32 -8.15 5.87 7.54
C ILE A 32 -6.96 6.24 8.43
N ASN A 33 -5.91 6.82 7.83
CA ASN A 33 -4.70 7.23 8.56
C ASN A 33 -4.64 8.75 8.70
N GLU A 34 -5.57 9.31 9.47
CA GLU A 34 -5.67 10.77 9.62
C GLU A 34 -4.41 11.39 10.24
N ASP A 35 -3.73 10.65 11.10
CA ASP A 35 -2.49 11.10 11.72
C ASP A 35 -1.34 11.23 10.71
N LEU A 36 -1.47 10.62 9.54
CA LEU A 36 -0.48 10.70 8.47
C LEU A 36 -0.92 11.60 7.32
N LYS A 37 -1.86 12.50 7.57
CA LYS A 37 -2.46 13.33 6.53
C LYS A 37 -1.43 14.13 5.74
N SER A 38 -0.42 14.70 6.39
CA SER A 38 0.60 15.48 5.69
C SER A 38 1.47 14.61 4.78
N GLU A 39 1.82 13.41 5.23
CA GLU A 39 2.59 12.45 4.44
C GLU A 39 1.76 11.96 3.25
N ILE A 40 0.49 11.69 3.48
CA ILE A 40 -0.43 11.25 2.43
C ILE A 40 -0.59 12.33 1.36
N SER A 41 -0.76 13.57 1.77
CA SER A 41 -0.87 14.69 0.83
C SER A 41 0.40 14.85 0.00
N LYS A 42 1.55 14.64 0.63
CA LYS A 42 2.84 14.71 -0.05
C LYS A 42 2.96 13.63 -1.12
N LEU A 43 2.61 12.39 -0.76
CA LEU A 43 2.62 11.29 -1.71
C LEU A 43 1.62 11.52 -2.84
N ALA A 44 0.45 12.05 -2.52
CA ALA A 44 -0.58 12.33 -3.51
C ALA A 44 -0.12 13.34 -4.56
N SER A 45 0.75 14.27 -4.18
CA SER A 45 1.26 15.27 -5.10
C SER A 45 2.44 14.80 -5.94
N THR A 46 3.10 13.69 -5.55
CA THR A 46 4.30 13.21 -6.25
C THR A 46 4.00 12.17 -7.32
N GLU A 47 2.83 11.56 -7.30
CA GLU A 47 2.47 10.54 -8.28
C GLU A 47 0.99 10.63 -8.64
N GLY A 48 0.64 10.12 -9.85
CA GLY A 48 -0.74 10.16 -10.31
C GLY A 48 -1.57 8.97 -9.83
N PRO A 49 -2.92 9.07 -9.91
CA PRO A 49 -3.82 8.00 -9.49
C PRO A 49 -3.55 6.64 -10.12
N PRO A 50 -3.25 6.53 -11.43
CA PRO A 50 -2.96 5.23 -12.03
C PRO A 50 -1.77 4.52 -11.39
N ARG A 51 -0.73 5.27 -11.04
CA ARG A 51 0.45 4.69 -10.39
C ARG A 51 0.13 4.25 -8.96
N THR A 52 -0.64 5.05 -8.24
CA THR A 52 -1.09 4.70 -6.90
C THR A 52 -1.91 3.42 -6.91
N LEU A 53 -2.82 3.29 -7.88
CA LEU A 53 -3.64 2.09 -8.02
C LEU A 53 -2.80 0.86 -8.30
N LYS A 54 -1.79 0.98 -9.15
CA LYS A 54 -0.87 -0.13 -9.43
C LYS A 54 -0.14 -0.58 -8.17
N LYS A 55 0.27 0.36 -7.32
CA LYS A 55 0.93 0.03 -6.07
C LYS A 55 0.01 -0.72 -5.11
N ILE A 56 -1.27 -0.30 -5.03
CA ILE A 56 -2.26 -1.00 -4.22
C ILE A 56 -2.43 -2.43 -4.73
N GLU A 57 -2.56 -2.61 -6.04
CA GLU A 57 -2.71 -3.94 -6.64
C GLU A 57 -1.50 -4.82 -6.34
N ALA A 58 -0.29 -4.27 -6.42
CA ALA A 58 0.94 -5.01 -6.12
C ALA A 58 0.96 -5.47 -4.66
N ILE A 59 0.54 -4.62 -3.74
CA ILE A 59 0.49 -4.95 -2.31
C ILE A 59 -0.51 -6.07 -2.06
N LEU A 60 -1.71 -5.97 -2.64
CA LEU A 60 -2.74 -6.99 -2.46
C LEU A 60 -2.33 -8.33 -3.08
N LYS A 61 -1.67 -8.29 -4.22
CA LYS A 61 -1.14 -9.51 -4.84
C LYS A 61 -0.09 -10.17 -3.96
N THR A 62 0.79 -9.37 -3.36
CA THR A 62 1.81 -9.89 -2.46
C THR A 62 1.18 -10.54 -1.24
N ARG A 63 0.13 -9.94 -0.66
CA ARG A 63 -0.60 -10.54 0.45
C ARG A 63 -1.19 -11.90 0.08
N SER A 64 -1.79 -11.99 -1.11
CA SER A 64 -2.36 -13.23 -1.60
C SER A 64 -1.27 -14.31 -1.74
N ASN A 65 -0.12 -13.95 -2.28
CA ASN A 65 0.99 -14.89 -2.45
C ASN A 65 1.55 -15.36 -1.11
N LEU A 66 1.60 -14.48 -0.10
CA LEU A 66 2.01 -14.86 1.24
C LEU A 66 1.08 -15.92 1.82
N ALA A 67 -0.22 -15.78 1.59
CA ALA A 67 -1.20 -16.74 2.08
C ALA A 67 -1.04 -18.10 1.42
N GLN A 68 -0.48 -18.15 0.21
CA GLN A 68 -0.35 -19.37 -0.56
C GLN A 68 0.96 -20.14 -0.35
N ASN A 69 1.96 -19.55 0.30
CA ASN A 69 3.18 -20.23 0.68
C ASN A 69 4.47 -19.91 -0.10
N ALA A 70 4.53 -18.81 -0.75
CA ALA A 70 5.80 -18.38 -1.35
C ALA A 70 6.77 -17.92 -0.25
N ALA A 71 8.04 -17.84 -0.55
CA ALA A 71 9.04 -17.37 0.40
C ALA A 71 8.79 -15.90 0.74
N PRO A 72 8.49 -15.55 2.01
CA PRO A 72 8.11 -14.19 2.37
C PRO A 72 9.14 -13.13 2.01
N LEU A 73 10.41 -13.44 2.21
CA LEU A 73 11.48 -12.48 1.94
C LEU A 73 11.56 -12.12 0.45
N LEU A 74 11.44 -13.11 -0.42
CA LEU A 74 11.47 -12.87 -1.86
C LEU A 74 10.27 -12.05 -2.31
N LEU A 75 9.09 -12.29 -1.74
CA LEU A 75 7.90 -11.53 -2.07
C LEU A 75 8.05 -10.07 -1.67
N ILE A 76 8.59 -9.81 -0.49
CA ILE A 76 8.79 -8.45 -0.01
C ILE A 76 9.83 -7.72 -0.87
N GLU A 77 10.91 -8.39 -1.25
CA GLU A 77 11.91 -7.79 -2.13
C GLU A 77 11.32 -7.40 -3.48
N ALA A 78 10.52 -8.28 -4.07
CA ALA A 78 9.86 -8.00 -5.34
C ALA A 78 8.90 -6.83 -5.21
N LEU A 79 8.13 -6.79 -4.12
CA LEU A 79 7.22 -5.70 -3.86
C LEU A 79 7.94 -4.36 -3.73
N MET A 80 9.04 -4.34 -2.99
CA MET A 80 9.80 -3.10 -2.79
C MET A 80 10.35 -2.57 -4.12
N CYS A 81 10.71 -3.45 -5.03
CA CYS A 81 11.11 -3.04 -6.37
C CYS A 81 9.97 -2.39 -7.15
N GLU A 82 8.75 -2.92 -7.02
CA GLU A 82 7.59 -2.36 -7.70
C GLU A 82 7.14 -1.02 -7.11
N LEU A 83 7.40 -0.81 -5.81
CA LEU A 83 6.99 0.42 -5.12
C LEU A 83 7.96 1.59 -5.33
N ARG A 84 9.08 1.35 -5.95
CA ARG A 84 10.06 2.41 -6.22
C ARG A 84 9.55 3.47 -7.18
#